data_8d922d0d229f58b6788eca01a84a23d0
#
_entry.id   8d922d0d229f58b6788eca01a84a23d0
#
_cell.length_a   1.000
_cell.length_b   1.000
_cell.length_c   1.000
_cell.angle_alpha   90.00
_cell.angle_beta   90.00
_cell.angle_gamma   90.00
#
_symmetry.space_group_name_H-M   'P 1'
#
loop_
_entity.id
_entity.type
_entity.pdbx_description
1 polymer ?
#
loop_
_entity_poly.entity_id
_entity_poly.type
_entity_poly.pdbx_seq_one_letter_code
_entity_poly.pdbx_strand_id
1 'polypeptide(L)'
;VETGRDGAVTVNWEYNPEANKVVTKSMTYGWSTATIQFLEDQYPLDKLNKVEFKLKEKDLGDMPKDKVDLNFRVWSDSDMAGILVEATQDGNWKHKKPYFFYIQDHDESNGDNLFAQEGDTLYVEYVDTTLPKVGPNGELNSKSDTLDIIGKSSVTSGYPYVTLR
;
A
#
# COMPACT_ATOMS: atom_id res chain seq x y z
N VAL A 1 -23.53 -16.41 -8.55
CA VAL A 1 -22.54 -15.41 -8.14
C VAL A 1 -21.18 -16.06 -8.23
N GLU A 2 -20.28 -15.48 -9.00
CA GLU A 2 -18.92 -15.99 -9.13
C GLU A 2 -18.18 -15.85 -7.82
N THR A 3 -17.39 -16.86 -7.54
CA THR A 3 -16.60 -16.98 -6.32
C THR A 3 -15.18 -16.48 -6.61
N GLY A 4 -14.68 -15.55 -5.82
CA GLY A 4 -13.34 -15.00 -5.99
C GLY A 4 -13.30 -13.47 -5.82
N ARG A 5 -12.11 -12.89 -6.02
CA ARG A 5 -11.90 -11.45 -5.93
C ARG A 5 -12.25 -10.69 -7.21
N ASP A 6 -12.33 -11.41 -8.32
CA ASP A 6 -12.72 -10.87 -9.63
C ASP A 6 -13.92 -11.65 -10.17
N GLY A 7 -14.79 -10.98 -10.90
CA GLY A 7 -15.96 -11.62 -11.44
C GLY A 7 -16.76 -10.75 -12.41
N ALA A 8 -17.91 -11.26 -12.81
CA ALA A 8 -18.85 -10.52 -13.63
C ALA A 8 -20.26 -10.62 -13.08
N VAL A 9 -21.00 -9.54 -13.19
CA VAL A 9 -22.43 -9.48 -12.92
C VAL A 9 -23.15 -9.28 -14.23
N THR A 10 -24.08 -10.19 -14.54
CA THR A 10 -24.93 -10.08 -15.73
C THR A 10 -26.37 -9.92 -15.29
N VAL A 11 -27.02 -8.91 -15.81
CA VAL A 11 -28.43 -8.64 -15.60
C VAL A 11 -29.16 -8.87 -16.91
N ASN A 12 -30.14 -9.75 -16.86
CA ASN A 12 -31.07 -10.01 -17.96
C ASN A 12 -32.44 -9.40 -17.59
N TRP A 13 -32.96 -8.59 -18.48
CA TRP A 13 -34.28 -8.02 -18.34
C TRP A 13 -35.14 -8.38 -19.54
N GLU A 14 -36.19 -9.16 -19.29
CA GLU A 14 -37.17 -9.51 -20.28
C GLU A 14 -38.28 -8.46 -20.29
N TYR A 15 -38.32 -7.62 -21.32
CA TYR A 15 -39.28 -6.54 -21.41
C TYR A 15 -40.49 -6.83 -22.27
N ASN A 16 -40.47 -7.91 -23.03
CA ASN A 16 -41.60 -8.40 -23.78
C ASN A 16 -41.58 -9.93 -23.89
N PRO A 17 -42.17 -10.62 -22.89
CA PRO A 17 -42.19 -12.09 -22.85
C PRO A 17 -42.80 -12.75 -24.08
N GLU A 18 -43.85 -12.14 -24.65
CA GLU A 18 -44.53 -12.69 -25.84
C GLU A 18 -43.68 -12.66 -27.11
N ALA A 19 -42.70 -11.73 -27.16
CA ALA A 19 -41.78 -11.58 -28.29
C ALA A 19 -40.36 -12.08 -27.98
N ASN A 20 -40.13 -12.71 -26.83
CA ASN A 20 -38.81 -13.16 -26.33
C ASN A 20 -37.73 -12.05 -26.40
N LYS A 21 -38.12 -10.81 -26.14
CA LYS A 21 -37.17 -9.70 -26.15
C LYS A 21 -36.48 -9.52 -24.79
N VAL A 22 -35.21 -9.84 -24.75
CA VAL A 22 -34.36 -9.76 -23.58
C VAL A 22 -33.24 -8.76 -23.80
N VAL A 23 -33.02 -7.86 -22.83
CA VAL A 23 -31.85 -7.00 -22.78
C VAL A 23 -30.90 -7.57 -21.76
N THR A 24 -29.67 -7.85 -22.21
CA THR A 24 -28.58 -8.33 -21.34
C THR A 24 -27.55 -7.23 -21.16
N LYS A 25 -27.19 -6.94 -19.92
CA LYS A 25 -26.07 -6.06 -19.56
C LYS A 25 -25.15 -6.80 -18.61
N SER A 26 -23.87 -6.77 -18.95
CA SER A 26 -22.82 -7.35 -18.11
C SER A 26 -21.82 -6.28 -17.70
N MET A 27 -21.35 -6.38 -16.47
CA MET A 27 -20.25 -5.57 -15.94
C MET A 27 -19.28 -6.50 -15.22
N THR A 28 -18.01 -6.23 -15.37
CA THR A 28 -16.97 -6.91 -14.61
C THR A 28 -16.63 -6.10 -13.37
N TYR A 29 -16.28 -6.79 -12.30
CA TYR A 29 -15.71 -6.19 -11.10
C TYR A 29 -14.42 -6.92 -10.77
N GLY A 30 -13.49 -6.20 -10.16
CA GLY A 30 -12.21 -6.73 -9.73
C GLY A 30 -11.67 -5.92 -8.54
N TRP A 31 -10.83 -6.57 -7.77
CA TRP A 31 -10.17 -6.00 -6.61
C TRP A 31 -8.66 -6.05 -6.83
N SER A 32 -7.99 -4.98 -6.50
CA SER A 32 -6.54 -4.88 -6.68
C SER A 32 -5.83 -5.02 -5.33
N THR A 33 -4.77 -5.82 -5.30
CA THR A 33 -3.86 -5.83 -4.16
C THR A 33 -2.99 -4.58 -4.20
N ALA A 34 -2.84 -3.89 -3.08
CA ALA A 34 -1.94 -2.77 -2.94
C ALA A 34 -0.49 -3.17 -3.19
N THR A 35 0.32 -2.23 -3.61
CA THR A 35 1.78 -2.37 -3.65
C THR A 35 2.43 -1.18 -2.97
N ILE A 36 3.48 -1.44 -2.19
CA ILE A 36 4.28 -0.42 -1.54
C ILE A 36 5.74 -0.58 -1.94
N GLN A 37 6.40 0.54 -2.20
CA GLN A 37 7.76 0.53 -2.72
C GLN A 37 8.53 1.76 -2.24
N PHE A 38 9.75 1.56 -1.76
CA PHE A 38 10.70 2.66 -1.58
C PHE A 38 11.10 3.24 -2.94
N LEU A 39 11.41 4.52 -2.96
CA LEU A 39 11.87 5.19 -4.17
C LEU A 39 13.29 4.80 -4.56
N GLU A 40 14.13 4.50 -3.57
CA GLU A 40 15.50 4.10 -3.76
C GLU A 40 15.75 2.70 -3.17
N ASP A 41 16.67 1.98 -3.79
CA ASP A 41 17.08 0.66 -3.28
C ASP A 41 17.99 0.78 -2.05
N GLN A 42 18.63 1.94 -1.88
CA GLN A 42 19.58 2.22 -0.81
C GLN A 42 19.43 3.67 -0.34
N TYR A 43 19.53 3.87 0.96
CA TYR A 43 19.54 5.20 1.59
C TYR A 43 20.80 5.37 2.42
N PRO A 44 21.61 6.41 2.17
CA PRO A 44 22.82 6.67 2.97
C PRO A 44 22.43 7.24 4.34
N LEU A 45 23.13 6.85 5.39
CA LEU A 45 23.05 7.52 6.69
C LEU A 45 23.82 8.84 6.65
N ASP A 46 23.08 9.91 6.69
CA ASP A 46 23.67 11.25 6.81
C ASP A 46 22.78 12.11 7.73
N LYS A 47 23.12 13.34 7.99
CA LYS A 47 22.54 14.14 9.09
C LYS A 47 21.03 14.37 8.99
N LEU A 48 20.40 14.16 7.86
CA LEU A 48 18.96 14.35 7.64
C LEU A 48 18.48 13.49 6.47
N ASN A 49 18.60 12.18 6.60
CA ASN A 49 18.19 11.32 5.51
C ASN A 49 16.69 11.09 5.47
N LYS A 50 16.12 11.75 4.50
CA LYS A 50 14.74 11.56 4.11
C LYS A 50 14.62 10.28 3.31
N VAL A 51 13.83 9.36 3.82
CA VAL A 51 13.45 8.12 3.15
C VAL A 51 12.05 8.27 2.58
N GLU A 52 11.90 8.03 1.30
CA GLU A 52 10.64 8.21 0.61
C GLU A 52 10.11 6.88 0.06
N PHE A 53 8.81 6.69 0.13
CA PHE A 53 8.12 5.52 -0.40
C PHE A 53 6.78 5.88 -1.05
N LYS A 54 6.29 5.01 -1.91
CA LYS A 54 5.00 5.16 -2.61
C LYS A 54 4.09 3.98 -2.31
N LEU A 55 2.83 4.29 -2.08
CA LEU A 55 1.73 3.32 -2.07
C LEU A 55 0.99 3.41 -3.40
N LYS A 56 0.71 2.26 -4.00
CA LYS A 56 -0.19 2.13 -5.14
C LYS A 56 -1.35 1.26 -4.71
N GLU A 57 -2.47 1.92 -4.44
CA GLU A 57 -3.72 1.30 -4.02
C GLU A 57 -4.83 1.79 -4.95
N LYS A 58 -5.31 0.90 -5.80
CA LYS A 58 -6.29 1.26 -6.82
C LYS A 58 -7.71 1.33 -6.27
N ASP A 59 -8.01 0.50 -5.29
CA ASP A 59 -9.37 0.34 -4.78
C ASP A 59 -9.81 1.55 -3.94
N LEU A 60 -8.86 2.28 -3.35
CA LEU A 60 -9.13 3.57 -2.70
C LEU A 60 -9.36 4.72 -3.69
N GLY A 61 -8.94 4.57 -4.94
CA GLY A 61 -9.08 5.61 -5.97
C GLY A 61 -10.51 5.89 -6.43
N ASP A 62 -11.40 4.94 -6.22
CA ASP A 62 -12.81 5.02 -6.58
C ASP A 62 -13.70 5.51 -5.43
N MET A 63 -13.11 5.72 -4.25
CA MET A 63 -13.84 6.32 -3.13
C MET A 63 -14.14 7.80 -3.38
N PRO A 64 -15.36 8.26 -3.03
CA PRO A 64 -15.72 9.66 -3.21
C PRO A 64 -14.79 10.52 -2.36
N LYS A 65 -14.41 11.64 -2.87
CA LYS A 65 -13.66 12.84 -2.41
C LYS A 65 -13.29 12.99 -0.91
N ASP A 66 -13.49 11.94 -0.12
CA ASP A 66 -13.22 11.97 1.31
C ASP A 66 -11.72 11.79 1.57
N LYS A 67 -11.25 12.45 2.60
CA LYS A 67 -9.90 12.25 3.09
C LYS A 67 -9.79 10.85 3.67
N VAL A 68 -8.76 10.13 3.26
CA VAL A 68 -8.44 8.81 3.79
C VAL A 68 -7.19 8.94 4.64
N ASP A 69 -7.29 8.56 5.90
CA ASP A 69 -6.14 8.47 6.79
C ASP A 69 -5.43 7.13 6.54
N LEU A 70 -4.14 7.23 6.27
CA LEU A 70 -3.27 6.10 6.00
C LEU A 70 -2.24 5.97 7.11
N ASN A 71 -2.04 4.75 7.57
CA ASN A 71 -1.07 4.43 8.60
C ASN A 71 -0.06 3.43 8.02
N PHE A 72 1.22 3.78 8.12
CA PHE A 72 2.33 2.94 7.70
C PHE A 72 3.18 2.62 8.90
N ARG A 73 3.46 1.35 9.14
CA ARG A 73 4.48 0.95 10.09
C ARG A 73 5.80 0.86 9.37
N VAL A 74 6.83 1.54 9.87
CA VAL A 74 8.19 1.46 9.34
C VAL A 74 9.14 1.02 10.45
N TRP A 75 10.10 0.15 10.10
CA TRP A 75 11.10 -0.35 11.05
C TRP A 75 12.42 -0.69 10.34
N SER A 76 13.45 -0.89 11.12
CA SER A 76 14.77 -1.34 10.66
C SER A 76 15.17 -2.63 11.36
N ASP A 77 16.24 -3.27 10.91
CA ASP A 77 16.79 -4.44 11.59
C ASP A 77 17.29 -4.11 13.01
N SER A 78 17.80 -2.88 13.22
CA SER A 78 18.26 -2.41 14.53
C SER A 78 17.13 -1.90 15.44
N ASP A 79 15.98 -1.54 14.88
CA ASP A 79 14.79 -1.15 15.63
C ASP A 79 13.54 -1.82 15.05
N MET A 80 13.26 -3.01 15.53
CA MET A 80 12.10 -3.82 15.09
C MET A 80 10.77 -3.28 15.59
N ALA A 81 10.75 -2.45 16.62
CA ALA A 81 9.54 -1.78 17.08
C ALA A 81 9.09 -0.71 16.07
N GLY A 82 10.05 0.04 15.58
CA GLY A 82 9.84 1.04 14.55
C GLY A 82 8.96 2.21 14.96
N ILE A 83 8.47 2.93 13.97
CA ILE A 83 7.57 4.07 14.13
C ILE A 83 6.32 3.93 13.26
N LEU A 84 5.29 4.71 13.60
CA LEU A 84 4.07 4.83 12.80
C LEU A 84 4.15 6.14 12.01
N VAL A 85 4.06 6.04 10.69
CA VAL A 85 3.96 7.19 9.79
C VAL A 85 2.50 7.38 9.42
N GLU A 86 1.93 8.50 9.86
CA GLU A 86 0.55 8.86 9.57
C GLU A 86 0.49 9.83 8.40
N ALA A 87 -0.42 9.59 7.48
CA ALA A 87 -0.64 10.46 6.34
C ALA A 87 -2.12 10.55 6.00
N THR A 88 -2.54 11.73 5.59
CA THR A 88 -3.89 11.94 5.06
C THR A 88 -3.82 12.10 3.55
N GLN A 89 -4.54 11.29 2.83
CA GLN A 89 -4.66 11.38 1.38
C GLN A 89 -5.97 12.05 1.02
N ASP A 90 -5.90 13.16 0.27
CA ASP A 90 -7.09 13.73 -0.38
C ASP A 90 -7.53 12.82 -1.53
N GLY A 91 -8.83 12.68 -1.75
CA GLY A 91 -9.42 11.75 -2.72
C GLY A 91 -8.98 11.87 -4.18
N ASN A 92 -7.96 12.67 -4.48
CA ASN A 92 -7.37 12.79 -5.80
C ASN A 92 -6.09 11.93 -5.92
N TRP A 93 -6.27 10.65 -6.14
CA TRP A 93 -5.18 9.67 -6.26
C TRP A 93 -4.28 9.85 -7.51
N LYS A 94 -4.61 10.79 -8.40
CA LYS A 94 -3.85 11.02 -9.63
C LYS A 94 -2.50 11.71 -9.40
N HIS A 95 -2.33 12.41 -8.29
CA HIS A 95 -1.12 13.18 -7.97
C HIS A 95 -0.52 12.77 -6.62
N LYS A 96 -0.17 11.48 -6.50
CA LYS A 96 0.42 10.96 -5.27
C LYS A 96 1.82 11.54 -5.05
N LYS A 97 1.95 12.34 -4.00
CA LYS A 97 3.26 12.65 -3.45
C LYS A 97 3.78 11.42 -2.72
N PRO A 98 5.09 11.17 -2.71
CA PRO A 98 5.66 10.13 -1.88
C PRO A 98 5.43 10.45 -0.40
N TYR A 99 5.24 9.41 0.40
CA TYR A 99 5.28 9.49 1.86
C TYR A 99 6.72 9.44 2.30
N PHE A 100 7.03 9.92 3.48
CA PHE A 100 8.42 9.98 3.95
C PHE A 100 8.53 9.82 5.46
N PHE A 101 9.71 9.42 5.89
CA PHE A 101 10.23 9.50 7.24
C PHE A 101 11.73 9.78 7.18
N TYR A 102 12.37 9.92 8.34
CA TYR A 102 13.80 10.16 8.43
C TYR A 102 14.49 9.00 9.12
N ILE A 103 15.76 8.73 8.77
CA ILE A 103 16.59 7.78 9.49
C ILE A 103 17.72 8.49 10.22
N GLN A 104 18.09 7.93 11.37
CA GLN A 104 19.17 8.45 12.24
C GLN A 104 19.88 7.30 12.96
N ASP A 105 21.14 7.50 13.33
CA ASP A 105 21.99 6.50 14.00
C ASP A 105 22.43 6.87 15.42
N HIS A 106 21.96 8.00 15.95
CA HIS A 106 22.46 8.59 17.19
C HIS A 106 21.46 8.64 18.34
N ASP A 107 20.16 8.60 18.05
CA ASP A 107 19.09 8.62 19.03
C ASP A 107 18.08 7.51 18.78
N GLU A 108 17.33 7.13 19.83
CA GLU A 108 16.21 6.20 19.68
C GLU A 108 15.13 6.77 18.75
N SER A 109 14.37 5.88 18.14
CA SER A 109 13.26 6.26 17.27
C SER A 109 12.23 7.13 17.99
N ASN A 110 11.86 8.23 17.34
CA ASN A 110 10.84 9.14 17.86
C ASN A 110 10.17 9.93 16.73
N GLY A 111 8.87 10.18 16.84
CA GLY A 111 8.10 10.88 15.81
C GLY A 111 8.30 10.28 14.42
N ASP A 112 8.81 11.07 13.49
CA ASP A 112 9.11 10.65 12.12
C ASP A 112 10.57 10.18 11.92
N ASN A 113 11.34 10.05 13.00
CA ASN A 113 12.73 9.62 12.95
C ASN A 113 12.86 8.16 13.40
N LEU A 114 13.31 7.31 12.50
CA LEU A 114 13.59 5.90 12.75
C LEU A 114 15.06 5.69 13.05
N PHE A 115 15.36 4.98 14.13
CA PHE A 115 16.72 4.51 14.38
C PHE A 115 17.12 3.43 13.39
N ALA A 116 18.25 3.60 12.73
CA ALA A 116 18.81 2.63 11.80
C ALA A 116 20.34 2.72 11.79
N GLN A 117 20.99 1.61 11.50
CA GLN A 117 22.44 1.50 11.38
C GLN A 117 22.85 1.14 9.96
N GLU A 118 24.11 1.38 9.62
CA GLU A 118 24.67 0.93 8.36
C GLU A 118 24.55 -0.60 8.24
N GLY A 119 24.05 -1.04 7.09
CA GLY A 119 23.81 -2.46 6.82
C GLY A 119 22.40 -2.94 7.14
N ASP A 120 21.60 -2.12 7.82
CA ASP A 120 20.21 -2.46 8.11
C ASP A 120 19.38 -2.55 6.83
N THR A 121 18.36 -3.38 6.88
CA THR A 121 17.24 -3.32 5.95
C THR A 121 16.13 -2.47 6.56
N LEU A 122 15.59 -1.57 5.76
CA LEU A 122 14.40 -0.79 6.09
C LEU A 122 13.16 -1.51 5.57
N TYR A 123 12.11 -1.45 6.36
CA TYR A 123 10.82 -2.05 6.04
C TYR A 123 9.72 -1.01 6.16
N VAL A 124 8.78 -1.04 5.26
CA VAL A 124 7.52 -0.29 5.34
C VAL A 124 6.36 -1.26 5.13
N GLU A 125 5.36 -1.17 5.98
CA GLU A 125 4.17 -2.01 5.94
C GLU A 125 2.93 -1.13 5.76
N TYR A 126 2.07 -1.56 4.88
CA TYR A 126 0.72 -1.07 4.70
C TYR A 126 -0.26 -2.25 4.81
N VAL A 127 -1.29 -2.07 5.62
CA VAL A 127 -2.35 -3.07 5.75
C VAL A 127 -3.46 -2.74 4.75
N ASP A 128 -3.53 -3.53 3.69
CA ASP A 128 -4.59 -3.41 2.68
C ASP A 128 -5.89 -3.99 3.23
N THR A 129 -6.85 -3.12 3.51
CA THR A 129 -8.15 -3.47 4.07
C THR A 129 -9.28 -3.45 3.04
N THR A 130 -8.95 -3.18 1.78
CA THR A 130 -9.95 -3.02 0.71
C THR A 130 -10.36 -4.33 0.06
N LEU A 131 -9.61 -5.41 0.30
CA LEU A 131 -9.86 -6.71 -0.30
C LEU A 131 -11.11 -7.37 0.29
N PRO A 132 -11.97 -7.95 -0.54
CA PRO A 132 -13.11 -8.72 -0.05
C PRO A 132 -12.64 -10.02 0.60
N LYS A 133 -13.26 -10.39 1.71
CA LYS A 133 -12.98 -11.64 2.37
C LYS A 133 -13.61 -12.79 1.60
N VAL A 134 -12.82 -13.81 1.28
CA VAL A 134 -13.27 -15.03 0.61
C VAL A 134 -13.61 -16.07 1.68
N GLY A 135 -14.82 -16.62 1.60
CA GLY A 135 -15.26 -17.71 2.48
C GLY A 135 -14.65 -19.06 2.12
N PRO A 136 -14.89 -20.09 2.94
CA PRO A 136 -14.31 -21.44 2.75
C PRO A 136 -14.64 -22.07 1.40
N ASN A 137 -15.76 -21.72 0.81
CA ASN A 137 -16.22 -22.21 -0.49
C ASN A 137 -15.90 -21.26 -1.65
N GLY A 138 -15.06 -20.26 -1.43
CA GLY A 138 -14.74 -19.23 -2.41
C GLY A 138 -15.78 -18.10 -2.52
N GLU A 139 -16.83 -18.10 -1.70
CA GLU A 139 -17.85 -17.04 -1.66
C GLU A 139 -17.28 -15.75 -1.08
N LEU A 140 -17.75 -14.60 -1.59
CA LEU A 140 -17.39 -13.32 -1.01
C LEU A 140 -18.21 -13.05 0.26
N ASN A 141 -17.53 -12.81 1.37
CA ASN A 141 -18.16 -12.42 2.61
C ASN A 141 -18.37 -10.89 2.65
N SER A 142 -19.30 -10.44 3.49
CA SER A 142 -19.57 -9.02 3.72
C SER A 142 -18.45 -8.28 4.48
N LYS A 143 -17.45 -9.03 5.00
CA LYS A 143 -16.28 -8.47 5.69
C LYS A 143 -15.11 -8.41 4.74
N SER A 144 -14.36 -7.31 4.78
CA SER A 144 -13.09 -7.19 4.06
C SER A 144 -12.05 -8.18 4.62
N ASP A 145 -11.18 -8.66 3.75
CA ASP A 145 -9.94 -9.33 4.12
C ASP A 145 -8.84 -8.29 4.36
N THR A 146 -7.81 -8.68 5.08
CA THR A 146 -6.62 -7.85 5.31
C THR A 146 -5.38 -8.56 4.78
N LEU A 147 -4.50 -7.80 4.16
CA LEU A 147 -3.22 -8.30 3.65
C LEU A 147 -2.11 -7.30 4.01
N ASP A 148 -1.08 -7.79 4.68
CA ASP A 148 0.10 -7.00 5.01
C ASP A 148 1.01 -6.89 3.78
N ILE A 149 1.20 -5.67 3.29
CA ILE A 149 2.02 -5.37 2.13
C ILE A 149 3.32 -4.73 2.60
N ILE A 150 4.47 -5.37 2.34
CA ILE A 150 5.77 -4.98 2.86
C ILE A 150 6.71 -4.57 1.72
N GLY A 151 7.28 -3.36 1.83
CA GLY A 151 8.38 -2.87 1.01
C GLY A 151 9.71 -2.93 1.76
N LYS A 152 10.80 -3.07 1.04
CA LYS A 152 12.16 -3.18 1.59
C LYS A 152 13.16 -2.27 0.88
N SER A 153 14.10 -1.72 1.64
CA SER A 153 15.26 -1.00 1.14
C SER A 153 16.44 -1.24 2.09
N SER A 154 17.64 -0.80 1.76
CA SER A 154 18.81 -0.96 2.61
C SER A 154 19.44 0.37 3.03
N VAL A 155 20.15 0.36 4.15
CA VAL A 155 20.87 1.52 4.70
C VAL A 155 22.36 1.37 4.39
N THR A 156 22.95 2.41 3.82
CA THR A 156 24.37 2.45 3.48
C THR A 156 25.09 3.54 4.29
N SER A 157 26.41 3.47 4.32
CA SER A 157 27.22 4.54 4.90
C SER A 157 27.02 5.85 4.14
N GLY A 158 26.86 6.94 4.86
CA GLY A 158 26.68 8.29 4.28
C GLY A 158 27.96 8.85 3.62
N TYR A 159 29.07 8.15 3.70
CA TYR A 159 30.34 8.60 3.13
C TYR A 159 30.64 7.89 1.82
N PRO A 160 30.88 8.62 0.74
CA PRO A 160 31.37 8.00 -0.48
C PRO A 160 32.72 7.34 -0.19
N TYR A 161 32.84 6.04 -0.48
CA TYR A 161 34.13 5.38 -0.43
C TYR A 161 35.09 6.04 -1.44
N VAL A 162 36.00 6.86 -0.95
CA VAL A 162 37.13 7.35 -1.74
C VAL A 162 38.12 6.20 -1.82
N THR A 163 38.08 5.45 -2.91
CA THR A 163 39.16 4.51 -3.22
C THR A 163 40.38 5.34 -3.56
N LEU A 164 41.30 5.49 -2.64
CA LEU A 164 42.61 6.05 -2.91
C LEU A 164 43.32 5.05 -3.88
N ARG A 165 43.52 5.48 -5.09
CA ARG A 165 44.35 4.78 -6.06
C ARG A 165 45.83 5.16 -5.83
#